data_10895548208cbb584e6cbe50481db314
#
_entry.id   10895548208cbb584e6cbe50481db314
#
_cell.length_a   1.000
_cell.length_b   1.000
_cell.length_c   1.000
_cell.angle_alpha   90.00
_cell.angle_beta   90.00
_cell.angle_gamma   90.00
#
_symmetry.space_group_name_H-M   'P 1'
#
loop_
_entity.id
_entity.type
_entity.pdbx_description
1 polymer ?
#
loop_
_entity_poly.entity_id
_entity_poly.type
_entity_poly.pdbx_seq_one_letter_code
_entity_poly.pdbx_strand_id
1 'polypeptide(L)' 'MGSPTIYMGYPRFSYGGFSFMLLDPWPESWAENWYSSDDVYIDYDDGYYLYNRRYPGVGLALTVVM' A
#
# COMPACT_ATOMS: atom_id res chain seq x y z
N MET A 1 -0.73 1.58 10.15
CA MET A 1 0.36 1.27 9.19
C MET A 1 1.48 2.28 9.38
N GLY A 2 2.72 1.82 9.36
CA GLY A 2 3.87 2.71 9.49
C GLY A 2 4.15 3.49 8.22
N SER A 3 4.95 4.56 8.35
CA SER A 3 5.36 5.37 7.21
C SER A 3 6.15 4.53 6.22
N PRO A 4 5.82 4.57 4.91
CA PRO A 4 6.62 3.86 3.91
C PRO A 4 8.03 4.41 3.83
N THR A 5 8.99 3.52 3.55
CA THR A 5 10.36 3.90 3.23
C THR A 5 10.65 3.49 1.80
N ILE A 6 11.56 4.20 1.14
CA ILE A 6 11.91 3.86 -0.24
C ILE A 6 12.96 2.74 -0.21
N TYR A 7 12.67 1.65 -0.93
CA TYR A 7 13.55 0.50 -1.07
C TYR A 7 13.64 0.14 -2.55
N MET A 8 14.83 0.22 -3.11
CA MET A 8 15.08 -0.05 -4.54
C MET A 8 14.17 0.77 -5.47
N GLY A 9 13.84 2.00 -5.06
CA GLY A 9 12.98 2.90 -5.82
C GLY A 9 11.48 2.72 -5.61
N TYR A 10 11.07 1.79 -4.72
CA TYR A 10 9.66 1.52 -4.43
C TYR A 10 9.35 1.77 -2.96
N PRO A 11 8.15 2.28 -2.64
CA PRO A 11 7.73 2.38 -1.25
C PRO A 11 7.61 0.98 -0.62
N ARG A 12 8.18 0.82 0.56
CA ARG A 12 8.15 -0.42 1.34
C ARG A 12 7.55 -0.13 2.70
N PHE A 13 6.66 -1.01 3.16
CA PHE A 13 6.01 -0.85 4.46
C PHE A 13 5.66 -2.21 5.05
N SER A 14 5.35 -2.22 6.35
CA SER A 14 4.94 -3.42 7.06
C SER A 14 3.44 -3.40 7.33
N TYR A 15 2.81 -4.55 7.19
CA TYR A 15 1.40 -4.73 7.46
C TYR A 15 1.15 -6.19 7.85
N GLY A 16 0.48 -6.40 8.98
CA GLY A 16 0.10 -7.75 9.41
C GLY A 16 1.27 -8.71 9.64
N GLY A 17 2.44 -8.19 10.01
CA GLY A 17 3.63 -9.01 10.22
C GLY A 17 4.44 -9.29 8.97
N PHE A 18 4.01 -8.79 7.82
CA PHE A 18 4.72 -8.96 6.55
C PHE A 18 5.22 -7.63 6.04
N SER A 19 6.29 -7.66 5.24
CA SER A 19 6.78 -6.48 4.53
C SER A 19 6.29 -6.54 3.09
N PHE A 20 5.77 -5.43 2.61
CA PHE A 20 5.27 -5.29 1.24
C PHE A 20 5.99 -4.16 0.53
N MET A 21 6.08 -4.29 -0.78
CA MET A 21 6.60 -3.25 -1.66
C MET A 21 5.50 -2.86 -2.64
N LEU A 22 5.24 -1.56 -2.76
CA LEU A 22 4.19 -1.02 -3.61
C LEU A 22 4.70 -0.94 -5.05
N LEU A 23 4.04 -1.65 -5.95
CA LEU A 23 4.43 -1.70 -7.35
C LEU A 23 3.80 -0.59 -8.19
N ASP A 24 2.58 -0.19 -7.84
CA ASP A 24 1.89 0.90 -8.51
C ASP A 24 1.99 2.18 -7.66
N PRO A 25 2.11 3.35 -8.28
CA PRO A 25 2.05 4.60 -7.52
C PRO A 25 0.64 4.84 -7.00
N TRP A 26 0.54 5.45 -5.82
CA TRP A 26 -0.78 5.85 -5.34
C TRP A 26 -1.27 7.08 -6.13
N PRO A 27 -2.62 7.21 -6.31
CA PRO A 27 -3.17 8.33 -7.04
C PRO A 27 -2.86 9.67 -6.37
N GLU A 28 -2.73 10.71 -7.17
CA GLU A 28 -2.48 12.07 -6.66
C GLU A 28 -3.60 12.58 -5.75
N SER A 29 -4.81 12.02 -5.91
CA SER A 29 -5.95 12.36 -5.06
C SER A 29 -5.79 11.88 -3.62
N TRP A 30 -4.91 10.91 -3.37
CA TRP A 30 -4.63 10.47 -2.00
C TRP A 30 -3.76 11.50 -1.29
N ALA A 31 -4.01 11.72 0.00
CA ALA A 31 -3.14 12.57 0.81
C ALA A 31 -1.76 11.93 0.94
N GLU A 32 -0.72 12.74 1.07
CA GLU A 32 0.65 12.22 1.23
C GLU A 32 0.79 11.33 2.47
N ASN A 33 -0.02 11.57 3.50
CA ASN A 33 0.00 10.79 4.73
C ASN A 33 -1.14 9.75 4.79
N TRP A 34 -1.58 9.24 3.63
CA TRP A 34 -2.68 8.28 3.53
C TRP A 34 -2.49 7.06 4.45
N TYR A 35 -1.25 6.65 4.69
CA TYR A 35 -0.92 5.50 5.53
C TYR A 35 -1.28 5.71 7.01
N SER A 36 -1.48 6.94 7.44
CA SER A 36 -1.90 7.26 8.82
C SER A 36 -3.27 7.92 8.89
N SER A 37 -3.70 8.65 7.87
CA SER A 37 -4.97 9.40 7.90
C SER A 37 -6.14 8.60 7.34
N ASP A 38 -5.88 7.65 6.43
CA ASP A 38 -6.93 6.91 5.75
C ASP A 38 -7.01 5.47 6.26
N ASP A 39 -8.20 4.88 6.14
CA ASP A 39 -8.40 3.47 6.48
C ASP A 39 -8.00 2.61 5.29
N VAL A 40 -6.80 2.08 5.33
CA VAL A 40 -6.23 1.25 4.26
C VAL A 40 -6.12 -0.18 4.73
N TYR A 41 -6.22 -1.11 3.78
CA TYR A 41 -6.07 -2.53 4.07
C TYR A 41 -5.48 -3.25 2.86
N ILE A 42 -4.93 -4.43 3.11
CA ILE A 42 -4.37 -5.30 2.08
C ILE A 42 -5.24 -6.54 1.98
N ASP A 43 -5.57 -6.93 0.75
CA ASP A 43 -6.31 -8.14 0.48
C ASP A 43 -5.62 -8.93 -0.62
N TYR A 44 -5.91 -10.23 -0.67
CA TYR A 44 -5.36 -11.13 -1.67
C TYR A 44 -6.47 -11.58 -2.62
N ASP A 45 -6.27 -11.30 -3.91
CA ASP A 45 -7.16 -11.74 -4.98
C ASP A 45 -6.29 -12.03 -6.21
N ASP A 46 -5.72 -13.25 -6.25
CA ASP A 46 -4.75 -13.68 -7.25
C ASP A 46 -3.55 -12.71 -7.30
N GLY A 47 -3.17 -12.22 -6.13
CA GLY A 47 -2.11 -11.24 -5.91
C GLY A 47 -2.48 -10.36 -4.73
N TYR A 48 -1.51 -9.66 -4.19
CA TYR A 48 -1.75 -8.74 -3.09
C TYR A 48 -2.03 -7.34 -3.62
N TYR A 49 -3.05 -6.70 -3.04
CA TYR A 49 -3.46 -5.35 -3.42
C TYR A 49 -3.71 -4.50 -2.18
N LEU A 50 -3.31 -3.24 -2.27
CA LEU A 50 -3.58 -2.23 -1.24
C LEU A 50 -4.83 -1.46 -1.63
N TYR A 51 -5.78 -1.40 -0.71
CA TYR A 51 -7.03 -0.68 -0.89
C TYR A 51 -7.16 0.44 0.14
N ASN A 52 -7.82 1.51 -0.26
CA ASN A 52 -8.13 2.63 0.61
C ASN A 52 -9.65 2.80 0.62
N ARG A 53 -10.27 2.68 1.81
CA ARG A 53 -11.73 2.75 1.94
C ARG A 53 -12.29 4.10 1.53
N ARG A 54 -11.47 5.15 1.59
CA ARG A 54 -11.86 6.47 1.12
C ARG A 54 -12.05 6.52 -0.40
N TYR A 55 -11.36 5.66 -1.13
CA TYR A 55 -11.38 5.63 -2.60
C TYR A 55 -11.67 4.22 -3.09
N PRO A 56 -12.95 3.78 -2.99
CA PRO A 56 -13.32 2.45 -3.44
C PRO A 56 -13.08 2.28 -4.94
N GLY A 57 -12.75 1.07 -5.36
CA GLY A 57 -12.50 0.76 -6.76
C GLY A 57 -11.05 0.93 -7.21
N VAL A 58 -10.17 1.36 -6.32
CA VAL A 58 -8.72 1.47 -6.62
C VAL A 58 -7.99 0.41 -5.83
N GLY A 59 -7.24 -0.45 -6.52
CA GLY A 59 -6.35 -1.42 -5.91
C GLY A 59 -4.94 -1.21 -6.44
N LEU A 60 -3.96 -1.08 -5.54
CA LEU A 60 -2.57 -0.88 -5.92
C LEU A 60 -1.82 -2.20 -5.73
N ALA A 61 -1.16 -2.66 -6.79
CA ALA A 61 -0.46 -3.93 -6.77
C ALA A 61 0.72 -3.90 -5.79
N LEU A 62 0.87 -4.98 -5.04
CA LEU A 62 1.93 -5.16 -4.05
C LEU A 62 2.69 -6.44 -4.33
N THR A 63 3.92 -6.50 -3.82
CA THR A 63 4.65 -7.75 -3.71
C THR A 63 5.15 -7.91 -2.28
N VAL A 64 5.22 -9.16 -1.83
CA VAL A 64 5.80 -9.48 -0.51
C VAL A 64 7.30 -9.39 -0.61
N VAL A 65 7.92 -8.70 0.35
CA VAL A 65 9.37 -8.63 0.45
C VAL A 65 9.82 -9.70 1.44
N MET A 66 10.60 -10.62 0.95
CA MET A 66 11.10 -11.75 1.76
C MET A 66 12.43 -11.40 2.40
#